data_eb6e1fa42d6ee1e3ce1d7168de11faea
#
_entry.id   eb6e1fa42d6ee1e3ce1d7168de11faea
#
_cell.length_a   1.000
_cell.length_b   1.000
_cell.length_c   1.000
_cell.angle_alpha   90.00
_cell.angle_beta   90.00
_cell.angle_gamma   90.00
#
_symmetry.space_group_name_H-M   'P 1'
#
loop_
_entity.id
_entity.type
_entity.pdbx_description
1 polymer ?
#
loop_
_entity_poly.entity_id
_entity_poly.type
_entity_poly.pdbx_seq_one_letter_code
_entity_poly.pdbx_strand_id
1 'polypeptide(L)'
;MNITIITCVLPWRLNSGGAQAQFNMIDRLRKKHHITIIFPEDSQNKMAYAKELQQKWPDVKLKPYRIWRQMLYPRFLKDKAERAFRLIFTPNDERFKVQRALKHYGIYPSYGFMQFVNKTIKEENTDIVQVEFYPCLWLVRKLPNNVRKVFIHHELRYKKNERTVMAYHPTEAELKWMNALKREELEDLDRYDTIVTLTEQDKEYLQQEGVKKPIMVSPAAINTEMTPFVPWNNRLAFVGSYMHHPNLEGIDWYINEVMPLLHDAPLLEITGKGWPDKYSGERVKLLGFVENLHDAISGSIMIVPILSGSGMRMKILEAAAMSMPIITTTVGVEGLKFIHGKSCIIADSPKDFAASIEKLAQDKEMCQMIGEEANKVFKENYSKDILAEVRDQVYAL
;
A
#
# COMPACT_ATOMS: atom_id res chain seq x y z
N MET A 1 -21.58 9.45 -13.77
CA MET A 1 -20.41 9.87 -14.56
C MET A 1 -19.72 8.66 -15.15
N ASN A 2 -19.01 8.84 -16.26
CA ASN A 2 -18.18 7.82 -16.90
C ASN A 2 -16.73 8.02 -16.44
N ILE A 3 -16.20 7.07 -15.71
CA ILE A 3 -14.85 7.14 -15.12
C ILE A 3 -13.97 6.08 -15.76
N THR A 4 -12.86 6.50 -16.37
CA THR A 4 -11.83 5.58 -16.88
C THR A 4 -10.67 5.54 -15.91
N ILE A 5 -10.43 4.38 -15.32
CA ILE A 5 -9.32 4.13 -14.37
C ILE A 5 -8.15 3.50 -15.11
N ILE A 6 -6.97 4.11 -15.02
CA ILE A 6 -5.72 3.58 -15.56
C ILE A 6 -4.85 3.12 -14.40
N THR A 7 -4.50 1.84 -14.36
CA THR A 7 -3.77 1.24 -13.25
C THR A 7 -2.76 0.20 -13.71
N CYS A 8 -1.66 0.05 -12.99
CA CYS A 8 -0.70 -1.06 -13.17
C CYS A 8 -1.03 -2.29 -12.31
N VAL A 9 -1.91 -2.13 -11.32
CA VAL A 9 -2.35 -3.19 -10.42
C VAL A 9 -3.78 -3.58 -10.77
N LEU A 10 -4.01 -4.85 -11.10
CA LEU A 10 -5.38 -5.35 -11.21
C LEU A 10 -5.96 -5.44 -9.79
N PRO A 11 -7.16 -4.89 -9.51
CA PRO A 11 -7.79 -4.93 -8.18
C PRO A 11 -8.39 -6.32 -7.86
N TRP A 12 -7.67 -7.37 -8.17
CA TRP A 12 -7.98 -8.78 -7.95
C TRP A 12 -6.71 -9.66 -8.23
N ARG A 13 -6.35 -10.68 -7.45
CA ARG A 13 -6.92 -11.08 -6.17
C ARG A 13 -6.35 -10.15 -5.09
N LEU A 14 -7.02 -10.05 -3.94
CA LEU A 14 -6.73 -9.08 -2.85
C LEU A 14 -5.46 -9.44 -2.05
N ASN A 15 -4.37 -9.65 -2.74
CA ASN A 15 -3.10 -10.14 -2.19
C ASN A 15 -2.07 -9.03 -1.85
N SER A 16 -2.48 -7.78 -2.00
CA SER A 16 -1.67 -6.62 -1.61
C SER A 16 -2.57 -5.49 -1.12
N GLY A 17 -2.05 -4.63 -0.23
CA GLY A 17 -2.80 -3.49 0.29
C GLY A 17 -3.31 -2.55 -0.82
N GLY A 18 -2.50 -2.32 -1.88
CA GLY A 18 -2.91 -1.51 -3.03
C GLY A 18 -4.07 -2.14 -3.82
N ALA A 19 -4.05 -3.46 -4.05
CA ALA A 19 -5.15 -4.15 -4.72
C ALA A 19 -6.43 -4.13 -3.88
N GLN A 20 -6.34 -4.31 -2.56
CA GLN A 20 -7.46 -4.21 -1.64
C GLN A 20 -8.06 -2.80 -1.62
N ALA A 21 -7.21 -1.78 -1.48
CA ALA A 21 -7.63 -0.38 -1.47
C ALA A 21 -8.39 -0.01 -2.74
N GLN A 22 -7.85 -0.40 -3.90
CA GLN A 22 -8.45 -0.15 -5.20
C GLN A 22 -9.76 -0.93 -5.37
N PHE A 23 -9.77 -2.23 -5.05
CA PHE A 23 -10.98 -3.07 -5.15
C PHE A 23 -12.12 -2.51 -4.31
N ASN A 24 -11.88 -2.24 -3.04
CA ASN A 24 -12.93 -1.80 -2.11
C ASN A 24 -13.51 -0.43 -2.51
N MET A 25 -12.68 0.44 -3.07
CA MET A 25 -13.13 1.73 -3.56
C MET A 25 -13.96 1.59 -4.84
N ILE A 26 -13.48 0.83 -5.82
CA ILE A 26 -14.19 0.62 -7.09
C ILE A 26 -15.50 -0.12 -6.85
N ASP A 27 -15.55 -1.09 -5.94
CA ASP A 27 -16.79 -1.82 -5.63
C ASP A 27 -17.92 -0.92 -5.12
N ARG A 28 -17.57 0.22 -4.50
CA ARG A 28 -18.52 1.25 -4.09
C ARG A 28 -18.89 2.19 -5.23
N LEU A 29 -17.87 2.69 -5.92
CA LEU A 29 -18.03 3.68 -6.99
C LEU A 29 -18.83 3.14 -8.17
N ARG A 30 -18.68 1.87 -8.55
CA ARG A 30 -19.41 1.22 -9.65
C ARG A 30 -20.93 1.21 -9.45
N LYS A 31 -21.41 1.36 -8.21
CA LYS A 31 -22.84 1.45 -7.91
C LYS A 31 -23.46 2.80 -8.30
N LYS A 32 -22.63 3.84 -8.46
CA LYS A 32 -23.05 5.20 -8.79
C LYS A 32 -22.51 5.70 -10.14
N HIS A 33 -21.42 5.09 -10.64
CA HIS A 33 -20.71 5.54 -11.83
C HIS A 33 -20.47 4.40 -12.81
N HIS A 34 -20.40 4.71 -14.09
CA HIS A 34 -19.95 3.76 -15.13
C HIS A 34 -18.42 3.72 -15.12
N ILE A 35 -17.85 2.56 -14.81
CA ILE A 35 -16.41 2.40 -14.64
C ILE A 35 -15.81 1.54 -15.74
N THR A 36 -14.75 2.05 -16.35
CA THR A 36 -13.88 1.33 -17.28
C THR A 36 -12.48 1.26 -16.70
N ILE A 37 -11.86 0.08 -16.64
CA ILE A 37 -10.52 -0.11 -16.10
C ILE A 37 -9.56 -0.53 -17.21
N ILE A 38 -8.51 0.28 -17.43
CA ILE A 38 -7.40 -0.03 -18.32
C ILE A 38 -6.23 -0.54 -17.49
N PHE A 39 -5.72 -1.73 -17.78
CA PHE A 39 -4.60 -2.33 -17.09
C PHE A 39 -3.69 -3.10 -18.04
N PRO A 40 -2.37 -3.26 -17.72
CA PRO A 40 -1.45 -4.03 -18.54
C PRO A 40 -1.71 -5.54 -18.42
N GLU A 41 -1.77 -6.23 -19.55
CA GLU A 41 -1.72 -7.69 -19.66
C GLU A 41 -0.24 -8.12 -19.65
N ASP A 42 0.32 -8.34 -18.47
CA ASP A 42 1.73 -8.66 -18.25
C ASP A 42 1.98 -10.12 -17.87
N SER A 43 0.93 -10.89 -17.61
CA SER A 43 1.01 -12.31 -17.29
C SER A 43 -0.30 -13.04 -17.57
N GLN A 44 -0.19 -14.37 -17.84
CA GLN A 44 -1.36 -15.24 -18.03
C GLN A 44 -2.28 -15.26 -16.77
N ASN A 45 -1.68 -15.26 -15.58
CA ASN A 45 -2.44 -15.26 -14.33
C ASN A 45 -3.30 -14.00 -14.19
N LYS A 46 -2.80 -12.83 -14.63
CA LYS A 46 -3.53 -11.58 -14.57
C LYS A 46 -4.79 -11.61 -15.43
N MET A 47 -4.74 -12.28 -16.59
CA MET A 47 -5.91 -12.47 -17.44
C MET A 47 -6.93 -13.43 -16.84
N ALA A 48 -6.49 -14.50 -16.16
CA ALA A 48 -7.38 -15.38 -15.40
C ALA A 48 -8.09 -14.59 -14.29
N TYR A 49 -7.34 -13.81 -13.53
CA TYR A 49 -7.88 -12.94 -12.47
C TYR A 49 -8.83 -11.87 -13.01
N ALA A 50 -8.56 -11.31 -14.18
CA ALA A 50 -9.48 -10.37 -14.82
C ALA A 50 -10.82 -11.01 -15.19
N LYS A 51 -10.82 -12.28 -15.64
CA LYS A 51 -12.06 -13.03 -15.89
C LYS A 51 -12.85 -13.27 -14.60
N GLU A 52 -12.18 -13.65 -13.52
CA GLU A 52 -12.83 -13.80 -12.21
C GLU A 52 -13.43 -12.47 -11.72
N LEU A 53 -12.69 -11.37 -11.88
CA LEU A 53 -13.16 -10.03 -11.52
C LEU A 53 -14.36 -9.61 -12.36
N GLN A 54 -14.37 -9.93 -13.66
CA GLN A 54 -15.51 -9.62 -14.55
C GLN A 54 -16.78 -10.35 -14.11
N GLN A 55 -16.67 -11.56 -13.56
CA GLN A 55 -17.83 -12.27 -12.99
C GLN A 55 -18.36 -11.58 -11.72
N LYS A 56 -17.48 -11.01 -10.91
CA LYS A 56 -17.86 -10.25 -9.70
C LYS A 56 -18.42 -8.86 -10.05
N TRP A 57 -17.90 -8.24 -11.10
CA TRP A 57 -18.25 -6.90 -11.55
C TRP A 57 -18.73 -6.91 -13.01
N PRO A 58 -19.94 -7.45 -13.28
CA PRO A 58 -20.47 -7.51 -14.66
C PRO A 58 -20.75 -6.13 -15.26
N ASP A 59 -20.91 -5.12 -14.44
CA ASP A 59 -21.15 -3.73 -14.77
C ASP A 59 -19.89 -2.88 -15.02
N VAL A 60 -18.70 -3.40 -14.68
CA VAL A 60 -17.41 -2.74 -14.91
C VAL A 60 -16.79 -3.23 -16.22
N LYS A 61 -16.36 -2.31 -17.09
CA LYS A 61 -15.67 -2.67 -18.32
C LYS A 61 -14.18 -2.86 -18.06
N LEU A 62 -13.66 -4.07 -18.26
CA LEU A 62 -12.25 -4.38 -18.15
C LEU A 62 -11.57 -4.34 -19.52
N LYS A 63 -10.58 -3.47 -19.69
CA LYS A 63 -9.84 -3.24 -20.94
C LYS A 63 -8.36 -3.59 -20.77
N PRO A 64 -7.96 -4.86 -20.96
CA PRO A 64 -6.56 -5.26 -20.91
C PRO A 64 -5.76 -4.72 -22.10
N TYR A 65 -4.54 -4.25 -21.85
CA TYR A 65 -3.61 -3.85 -22.89
C TYR A 65 -2.37 -4.74 -22.89
N ARG A 66 -2.08 -5.37 -24.04
CA ARG A 66 -0.90 -6.22 -24.21
C ARG A 66 0.37 -5.41 -24.25
N ILE A 67 1.19 -5.53 -23.19
CA ILE A 67 2.43 -4.76 -23.05
C ILE A 67 3.66 -5.44 -23.69
N TRP A 68 3.52 -6.64 -24.26
CA TRP A 68 4.65 -7.38 -24.83
C TRP A 68 5.46 -6.53 -25.83
N ARG A 69 4.81 -5.61 -26.58
CA ARG A 69 5.48 -4.65 -27.46
C ARG A 69 6.36 -3.65 -26.71
N GLN A 70 6.04 -3.32 -25.45
CA GLN A 70 6.89 -2.43 -24.63
C GLN A 70 8.14 -3.16 -24.13
N MET A 71 8.09 -4.49 -23.99
CA MET A 71 9.23 -5.30 -23.59
C MET A 71 10.34 -5.32 -24.63
N LEU A 72 10.04 -4.96 -25.87
CA LEU A 72 11.02 -4.86 -26.97
C LEU A 72 11.75 -3.51 -27.01
N TYR A 73 11.41 -2.55 -26.16
CA TYR A 73 12.13 -1.28 -26.11
C TYR A 73 13.56 -1.48 -25.59
N PRO A 74 14.58 -0.91 -26.25
CA PRO A 74 15.99 -1.08 -25.85
C PRO A 74 16.26 -0.73 -24.39
N ARG A 75 15.61 0.31 -23.85
CA ARG A 75 15.75 0.72 -22.44
C ARG A 75 15.24 -0.34 -21.49
N PHE A 76 14.12 -0.98 -21.79
CA PHE A 76 13.55 -2.05 -20.95
C PHE A 76 14.44 -3.29 -20.95
N LEU A 77 14.99 -3.67 -22.11
CA LEU A 77 15.93 -4.79 -22.25
C LEU A 77 17.24 -4.50 -21.49
N LYS A 78 17.77 -3.27 -21.62
CA LYS A 78 18.94 -2.82 -20.87
C LYS A 78 18.74 -2.91 -19.37
N ASP A 79 17.61 -2.38 -18.85
CA ASP A 79 17.29 -2.41 -17.41
C ASP A 79 17.14 -3.84 -16.89
N LYS A 80 16.56 -4.76 -17.68
CA LYS A 80 16.50 -6.19 -17.33
C LYS A 80 17.87 -6.86 -17.31
N ALA A 81 18.68 -6.61 -18.32
CA ALA A 81 20.03 -7.16 -18.40
C ALA A 81 20.93 -6.67 -17.26
N GLU A 82 20.90 -5.36 -16.96
CA GLU A 82 21.63 -4.80 -15.82
C GLU A 82 21.16 -5.40 -14.49
N ARG A 83 19.86 -5.58 -14.31
CA ARG A 83 19.31 -6.20 -13.11
C ARG A 83 19.75 -7.65 -12.94
N ALA A 84 19.69 -8.44 -14.03
CA ALA A 84 20.13 -9.84 -14.01
C ALA A 84 21.63 -9.94 -13.70
N PHE A 85 22.45 -9.11 -14.36
CA PHE A 85 23.88 -9.06 -14.12
C PHE A 85 24.24 -8.75 -12.66
N ARG A 86 23.61 -7.71 -12.08
CA ARG A 86 23.86 -7.32 -10.69
C ARG A 86 23.37 -8.36 -9.67
N LEU A 87 22.23 -9.02 -9.90
CA LEU A 87 21.75 -10.10 -9.03
C LEU A 87 22.72 -11.29 -8.98
N ILE A 88 23.43 -11.57 -10.09
CA ILE A 88 24.38 -12.68 -10.18
C ILE A 88 25.72 -12.31 -9.52
N PHE A 89 26.23 -11.10 -9.77
CA PHE A 89 27.58 -10.72 -9.39
C PHE A 89 27.69 -9.91 -8.08
N THR A 90 26.62 -9.24 -7.63
CA THR A 90 26.62 -8.41 -6.41
C THR A 90 25.29 -8.52 -5.63
N PRO A 91 24.93 -9.72 -5.14
CA PRO A 91 23.62 -9.94 -4.54
C PRO A 91 23.36 -9.15 -3.24
N ASN A 92 24.41 -8.79 -2.49
CA ASN A 92 24.34 -8.14 -1.18
C ASN A 92 24.96 -6.72 -1.16
N ASP A 93 25.22 -6.12 -2.31
CA ASP A 93 25.79 -4.78 -2.38
C ASP A 93 24.75 -3.72 -1.94
N GLU A 94 25.09 -2.95 -0.89
CA GLU A 94 24.25 -1.82 -0.40
C GLU A 94 23.98 -0.80 -1.50
N ARG A 95 24.94 -0.53 -2.34
CA ARG A 95 24.81 0.37 -3.48
C ARG A 95 23.78 -0.10 -4.50
N PHE A 96 23.62 -1.41 -4.66
CA PHE A 96 22.53 -1.97 -5.47
C PHE A 96 21.15 -1.65 -4.89
N LYS A 97 21.01 -1.63 -3.55
CA LYS A 97 19.76 -1.26 -2.87
C LYS A 97 19.41 0.20 -3.16
N VAL A 98 20.38 1.13 -3.07
CA VAL A 98 20.21 2.55 -3.41
C VAL A 98 19.79 2.72 -4.87
N GLN A 99 20.54 2.13 -5.80
CA GLN A 99 20.23 2.22 -7.24
C GLN A 99 18.89 1.58 -7.61
N ARG A 100 18.47 0.54 -6.88
CA ARG A 100 17.15 -0.06 -7.06
C ARG A 100 16.03 0.87 -6.56
N ALA A 101 16.23 1.57 -5.45
CA ALA A 101 15.30 2.56 -4.93
C ALA A 101 15.12 3.72 -5.91
N LEU A 102 16.21 4.16 -6.55
CA LEU A 102 16.21 5.26 -7.52
C LEU A 102 15.71 4.86 -8.92
N LYS A 103 15.42 3.57 -9.18
CA LYS A 103 14.87 3.17 -10.48
C LYS A 103 13.47 3.72 -10.71
N HIS A 104 13.31 4.32 -11.87
CA HIS A 104 12.00 4.73 -12.37
C HIS A 104 11.25 3.49 -12.87
N TYR A 105 10.30 2.99 -12.09
CA TYR A 105 9.41 1.91 -12.52
C TYR A 105 8.11 2.52 -13.03
N GLY A 106 7.86 2.45 -14.33
CA GLY A 106 6.63 2.97 -14.89
C GLY A 106 6.11 2.12 -16.05
N ILE A 107 4.83 2.26 -16.32
CA ILE A 107 4.29 1.92 -17.62
C ILE A 107 4.79 3.01 -18.57
N TYR A 108 5.62 2.63 -19.53
CA TYR A 108 6.07 3.59 -20.53
C TYR A 108 4.88 3.98 -21.42
N PRO A 109 4.61 5.29 -21.61
CA PRO A 109 3.55 5.76 -22.48
C PRO A 109 3.97 5.56 -23.95
N SER A 110 4.02 4.31 -24.40
CA SER A 110 4.25 3.99 -25.79
C SER A 110 3.14 4.57 -26.65
N TYR A 111 3.46 4.89 -27.91
CA TYR A 111 2.47 5.41 -28.84
C TYR A 111 1.21 4.53 -28.92
N GLY A 112 1.40 3.21 -29.06
CA GLY A 112 0.28 2.27 -29.12
C GLY A 112 -0.56 2.20 -27.84
N PHE A 113 0.08 2.30 -26.65
CA PHE A 113 -0.65 2.35 -25.39
C PHE A 113 -1.47 3.62 -25.29
N MET A 114 -0.89 4.77 -25.61
CA MET A 114 -1.60 6.05 -25.55
C MET A 114 -2.71 6.16 -26.60
N GLN A 115 -2.53 5.56 -27.78
CA GLN A 115 -3.63 5.43 -28.75
C GLN A 115 -4.79 4.60 -28.18
N PHE A 116 -4.48 3.47 -27.54
CA PHE A 116 -5.49 2.63 -26.89
C PHE A 116 -6.22 3.37 -25.77
N VAL A 117 -5.49 4.07 -24.91
CA VAL A 117 -6.07 4.90 -23.82
C VAL A 117 -6.97 5.97 -24.41
N ASN A 118 -6.48 6.78 -25.35
CA ASN A 118 -7.24 7.89 -25.93
C ASN A 118 -8.47 7.41 -26.72
N LYS A 119 -8.35 6.26 -27.40
CA LYS A 119 -9.50 5.61 -28.06
C LYS A 119 -10.56 5.19 -27.03
N THR A 120 -10.13 4.54 -25.93
CA THR A 120 -11.05 4.12 -24.85
C THR A 120 -11.75 5.32 -24.20
N ILE A 121 -11.01 6.39 -23.90
CA ILE A 121 -11.57 7.63 -23.36
C ILE A 121 -12.70 8.17 -24.24
N LYS A 122 -12.48 8.17 -25.55
CA LYS A 122 -13.48 8.65 -26.53
C LYS A 122 -14.67 7.69 -26.65
N GLU A 123 -14.43 6.38 -26.76
CA GLU A 123 -15.50 5.37 -26.89
C GLU A 123 -16.42 5.30 -25.70
N GLU A 124 -15.86 5.47 -24.49
CA GLU A 124 -16.60 5.42 -23.22
C GLU A 124 -17.19 6.78 -22.81
N ASN A 125 -17.04 7.82 -23.63
CA ASN A 125 -17.44 9.20 -23.30
C ASN A 125 -16.99 9.60 -21.88
N THR A 126 -15.70 9.41 -21.60
CA THR A 126 -15.11 9.56 -20.26
C THR A 126 -15.20 11.00 -19.76
N ASP A 127 -15.80 11.20 -18.61
CA ASP A 127 -15.85 12.48 -17.89
C ASP A 127 -14.55 12.69 -17.09
N ILE A 128 -14.06 11.60 -16.43
CA ILE A 128 -12.91 11.63 -15.54
C ILE A 128 -11.95 10.50 -15.90
N VAL A 129 -10.67 10.84 -16.06
CA VAL A 129 -9.58 9.87 -16.11
C VAL A 129 -8.92 9.82 -14.74
N GLN A 130 -9.11 8.72 -14.05
CA GLN A 130 -8.41 8.42 -12.79
C GLN A 130 -7.16 7.60 -13.08
N VAL A 131 -6.02 8.08 -12.64
CA VAL A 131 -4.74 7.36 -12.74
C VAL A 131 -4.31 6.92 -11.35
N GLU A 132 -3.93 5.66 -11.21
CA GLU A 132 -3.55 5.08 -9.93
C GLU A 132 -2.12 4.54 -9.94
N PHE A 133 -1.45 4.67 -8.81
CA PHE A 133 -0.08 4.25 -8.54
C PHE A 133 1.00 5.05 -9.28
N TYR A 134 2.08 5.30 -8.56
CA TYR A 134 3.26 6.00 -9.06
C TYR A 134 3.76 5.53 -10.45
N PRO A 135 3.80 4.21 -10.78
CA PRO A 135 4.22 3.78 -12.11
C PRO A 135 3.39 4.33 -13.27
N CYS A 136 2.20 4.84 -13.01
CA CYS A 136 1.31 5.42 -14.01
C CYS A 136 1.29 6.96 -14.00
N LEU A 137 1.93 7.60 -13.02
CA LEU A 137 1.86 9.06 -12.78
C LEU A 137 2.12 9.89 -14.05
N TRP A 138 3.21 9.64 -14.73
CA TRP A 138 3.65 10.39 -15.92
C TRP A 138 2.83 10.19 -17.19
N LEU A 139 1.83 9.30 -17.19
CA LEU A 139 0.87 9.18 -18.30
C LEU A 139 0.13 10.51 -18.52
N VAL A 140 0.00 11.34 -17.50
CA VAL A 140 -0.61 12.67 -17.57
C VAL A 140 -0.02 13.52 -18.69
N ARG A 141 1.27 13.37 -19.00
CA ARG A 141 1.98 14.12 -20.06
C ARG A 141 1.40 13.86 -21.47
N LYS A 142 0.59 12.80 -21.64
CA LYS A 142 0.04 12.34 -22.91
C LYS A 142 -1.48 12.15 -22.91
N LEU A 143 -2.14 12.38 -21.78
CA LEU A 143 -3.60 12.37 -21.68
C LEU A 143 -4.21 13.59 -22.37
N PRO A 144 -5.43 13.48 -22.92
CA PRO A 144 -6.11 14.61 -23.57
C PRO A 144 -6.41 15.72 -22.59
N ASN A 145 -6.44 16.96 -23.07
CA ASN A 145 -6.68 18.14 -22.24
C ASN A 145 -8.16 18.36 -21.90
N ASN A 146 -9.05 17.77 -22.66
CA ASN A 146 -10.50 17.95 -22.54
C ASN A 146 -11.20 16.97 -21.57
N VAL A 147 -10.45 16.22 -20.79
CA VAL A 147 -10.96 15.34 -19.74
C VAL A 147 -10.35 15.73 -18.41
N ARG A 148 -11.12 15.64 -17.34
CA ARG A 148 -10.65 15.87 -15.99
C ARG A 148 -9.74 14.72 -15.55
N LYS A 149 -8.62 15.04 -14.93
CA LYS A 149 -7.56 14.10 -14.52
C LYS A 149 -7.42 14.07 -13.02
N VAL A 150 -7.62 12.90 -12.43
CA VAL A 150 -7.46 12.65 -11.00
C VAL A 150 -6.32 11.65 -10.79
N PHE A 151 -5.40 11.95 -9.89
CA PHE A 151 -4.34 11.01 -9.51
C PHE A 151 -4.57 10.49 -8.09
N ILE A 152 -4.58 9.16 -7.93
CA ILE A 152 -4.64 8.52 -6.60
C ILE A 152 -3.23 8.11 -6.20
N HIS A 153 -2.70 8.80 -5.20
CA HIS A 153 -1.33 8.62 -4.71
C HIS A 153 -1.31 7.63 -3.54
N HIS A 154 -0.98 6.37 -3.80
CA HIS A 154 -0.98 5.32 -2.79
C HIS A 154 0.23 5.39 -1.83
N GLU A 155 1.36 5.93 -2.29
CA GLU A 155 2.56 6.19 -1.50
C GLU A 155 3.40 7.28 -2.16
N LEU A 156 3.95 8.22 -1.40
CA LEU A 156 4.87 9.24 -1.91
C LEU A 156 6.21 8.62 -2.26
N ARG A 157 6.48 8.50 -3.55
CA ARG A 157 7.68 7.80 -4.03
C ARG A 157 8.95 8.51 -3.62
N TYR A 158 8.97 9.83 -3.69
CA TYR A 158 10.13 10.63 -3.29
C TYR A 158 10.43 10.47 -1.78
N LYS A 159 9.42 10.41 -0.91
CA LYS A 159 9.62 10.14 0.53
C LYS A 159 10.18 8.76 0.79
N LYS A 160 9.66 7.76 0.11
CA LYS A 160 10.19 6.39 0.17
C LYS A 160 11.65 6.34 -0.30
N ASN A 161 11.96 7.01 -1.41
CA ASN A 161 13.32 7.08 -1.93
C ASN A 161 14.26 7.79 -0.94
N GLU A 162 13.86 8.94 -0.38
CA GLU A 162 14.63 9.66 0.64
C GLU A 162 14.98 8.73 1.80
N ARG A 163 13.99 8.09 2.42
CA ARG A 163 14.20 7.17 3.56
C ARG A 163 15.12 5.99 3.19
N THR A 164 14.89 5.38 2.04
CA THR A 164 15.69 4.21 1.62
C THR A 164 17.11 4.60 1.24
N VAL A 165 17.28 5.69 0.48
CA VAL A 165 18.59 6.11 -0.03
C VAL A 165 19.47 6.63 1.09
N MET A 166 18.92 7.45 1.99
CA MET A 166 19.69 8.01 3.11
C MET A 166 20.17 6.95 4.11
N ALA A 167 19.46 5.83 4.24
CA ALA A 167 19.88 4.73 5.11
C ALA A 167 21.18 4.02 4.65
N TYR A 168 21.60 4.21 3.39
CA TYR A 168 22.77 3.53 2.79
C TYR A 168 23.91 4.46 2.39
N HIS A 169 24.05 5.62 3.01
CA HIS A 169 25.11 6.60 2.73
C HIS A 169 25.32 6.88 1.24
N PRO A 170 24.38 7.56 0.57
CA PRO A 170 24.39 7.76 -0.87
C PRO A 170 25.57 8.63 -1.34
N THR A 171 26.03 8.37 -2.55
CA THR A 171 26.97 9.26 -3.26
C THR A 171 26.29 10.53 -3.72
N GLU A 172 27.09 11.55 -4.05
CA GLU A 172 26.59 12.81 -4.62
C GLU A 172 25.79 12.60 -5.92
N ALA A 173 26.21 11.67 -6.78
CA ALA A 173 25.50 11.32 -8.00
C ALA A 173 24.13 10.68 -7.72
N GLU A 174 24.03 9.83 -6.71
CA GLU A 174 22.77 9.22 -6.28
C GLU A 174 21.82 10.24 -5.66
N LEU A 175 22.33 11.19 -4.88
CA LEU A 175 21.57 12.32 -4.35
C LEU A 175 21.03 13.22 -5.48
N LYS A 176 21.85 13.56 -6.48
CA LYS A 176 21.40 14.31 -7.67
C LYS A 176 20.27 13.58 -8.40
N TRP A 177 20.39 12.28 -8.53
CA TRP A 177 19.36 11.47 -9.21
C TRP A 177 18.08 11.38 -8.39
N MET A 178 18.18 11.19 -7.09
CA MET A 178 17.03 11.22 -6.18
C MET A 178 16.28 12.55 -6.28
N ASN A 179 16.99 13.68 -6.26
CA ASN A 179 16.39 15.01 -6.38
C ASN A 179 15.76 15.23 -7.77
N ALA A 180 16.34 14.67 -8.83
CA ALA A 180 15.74 14.73 -10.16
C ALA A 180 14.41 13.96 -10.24
N LEU A 181 14.36 12.75 -9.68
CA LEU A 181 13.14 11.94 -9.61
C LEU A 181 12.06 12.61 -8.76
N LYS A 182 12.44 13.20 -7.62
CA LYS A 182 11.52 13.99 -6.79
C LYS A 182 10.90 15.15 -7.59
N ARG A 183 11.71 15.92 -8.27
CA ARG A 183 11.24 17.03 -9.10
C ARG A 183 10.29 16.56 -10.19
N GLU A 184 10.61 15.48 -10.91
CA GLU A 184 9.73 14.89 -11.93
C GLU A 184 8.38 14.47 -11.34
N GLU A 185 8.38 13.83 -10.15
CA GLU A 185 7.15 13.41 -9.47
C GLU A 185 6.26 14.63 -9.16
N LEU A 186 6.82 15.68 -8.57
CA LEU A 186 6.09 16.91 -8.22
C LEU A 186 5.56 17.65 -9.45
N GLU A 187 6.38 17.78 -10.52
CA GLU A 187 5.97 18.41 -11.78
C GLU A 187 4.83 17.65 -12.47
N ASP A 188 4.82 16.32 -12.41
CA ASP A 188 3.76 15.52 -12.99
C ASP A 188 2.47 15.58 -12.15
N LEU A 189 2.58 15.65 -10.83
CA LEU A 189 1.43 15.88 -9.95
C LEU A 189 0.73 17.20 -10.26
N ASP A 190 1.46 18.27 -10.53
CA ASP A 190 0.90 19.58 -10.90
C ASP A 190 0.21 19.61 -12.29
N ARG A 191 0.28 18.52 -13.07
CA ARG A 191 -0.46 18.38 -14.34
C ARG A 191 -1.84 17.74 -14.17
N TYR A 192 -2.13 17.14 -13.02
CA TYR A 192 -3.46 16.63 -12.68
C TYR A 192 -4.36 17.78 -12.20
N ASP A 193 -5.67 17.62 -12.35
CA ASP A 193 -6.64 18.59 -11.87
C ASP A 193 -6.92 18.41 -10.37
N THR A 194 -6.82 17.17 -9.88
CA THR A 194 -6.97 16.84 -8.46
C THR A 194 -6.03 15.68 -8.10
N ILE A 195 -5.39 15.80 -6.95
CA ILE A 195 -4.55 14.75 -6.37
C ILE A 195 -5.29 14.19 -5.14
N VAL A 196 -5.28 12.88 -4.98
CA VAL A 196 -5.83 12.20 -3.80
C VAL A 196 -4.71 11.49 -3.09
N THR A 197 -4.48 11.83 -1.84
CA THR A 197 -3.59 11.09 -0.92
C THR A 197 -4.41 10.17 -0.02
N LEU A 198 -3.78 9.14 0.54
CA LEU A 198 -4.46 8.22 1.46
C LEU A 198 -4.39 8.71 2.91
N THR A 199 -3.48 9.66 3.21
CA THR A 199 -3.27 10.20 4.56
C THR A 199 -3.16 11.72 4.53
N GLU A 200 -3.52 12.39 5.64
CA GLU A 200 -3.28 13.84 5.79
C GLU A 200 -1.78 14.16 5.76
N GLN A 201 -0.94 13.29 6.34
CA GLN A 201 0.50 13.47 6.34
C GLN A 201 1.10 13.52 4.92
N ASP A 202 0.64 12.65 4.01
CA ASP A 202 1.08 12.67 2.61
C ASP A 202 0.63 13.96 1.91
N LYS A 203 -0.56 14.48 2.22
CA LYS A 203 -1.04 15.78 1.73
C LYS A 203 -0.16 16.93 2.24
N GLU A 204 0.14 16.94 3.54
CA GLU A 204 1.01 17.96 4.13
C GLU A 204 2.40 17.95 3.49
N TYR A 205 2.99 16.77 3.27
CA TYR A 205 4.27 16.66 2.56
C TYR A 205 4.22 17.24 1.15
N LEU A 206 3.19 16.97 0.37
CA LEU A 206 3.03 17.54 -0.97
C LEU A 206 2.84 19.05 -0.94
N GLN A 207 2.10 19.57 0.05
CA GLN A 207 1.92 21.02 0.23
C GLN A 207 3.23 21.71 0.62
N GLN A 208 4.02 21.12 1.51
CA GLN A 208 5.35 21.63 1.89
C GLN A 208 6.33 21.67 0.70
N GLU A 209 6.21 20.71 -0.23
CA GLU A 209 6.99 20.67 -1.46
C GLU A 209 6.47 21.62 -2.55
N GLY A 210 5.41 22.37 -2.28
CA GLY A 210 4.89 23.40 -3.17
C GLY A 210 3.96 22.93 -4.28
N VAL A 211 3.35 21.74 -4.17
CA VAL A 211 2.32 21.28 -5.09
C VAL A 211 1.12 22.23 -5.04
N LYS A 212 0.71 22.76 -6.19
CA LYS A 212 -0.30 23.84 -6.30
C LYS A 212 -1.70 23.33 -6.53
N LYS A 213 -1.84 22.11 -6.99
CA LYS A 213 -3.16 21.51 -7.33
C LYS A 213 -3.95 21.13 -6.08
N PRO A 214 -5.28 21.09 -6.16
CA PRO A 214 -6.11 20.61 -5.08
C PRO A 214 -5.69 19.20 -4.64
N ILE A 215 -5.42 19.05 -3.33
CA ILE A 215 -5.07 17.76 -2.72
C ILE A 215 -6.18 17.38 -1.76
N MET A 216 -6.84 16.27 -2.01
CA MET A 216 -7.86 15.70 -1.14
C MET A 216 -7.33 14.45 -0.44
N VAL A 217 -7.81 14.21 0.77
CA VAL A 217 -7.48 13.00 1.50
C VAL A 217 -8.65 12.04 1.41
N SER A 218 -8.40 10.86 0.86
CA SER A 218 -9.38 9.78 0.81
C SER A 218 -8.68 8.47 1.18
N PRO A 219 -8.74 8.08 2.45
CA PRO A 219 -8.11 6.86 2.93
C PRO A 219 -8.54 5.62 2.16
N ALA A 220 -7.70 4.59 2.19
CA ALA A 220 -8.03 3.31 1.57
C ALA A 220 -9.09 2.57 2.40
N ALA A 221 -10.12 2.07 1.76
CA ALA A 221 -11.11 1.20 2.40
C ALA A 221 -10.57 -0.24 2.53
N ILE A 222 -10.86 -0.88 3.66
CA ILE A 222 -10.64 -2.31 3.86
C ILE A 222 -11.96 -3.10 3.77
N ASN A 223 -11.87 -4.40 3.56
CA ASN A 223 -13.05 -5.28 3.48
C ASN A 223 -13.32 -6.04 4.77
N THR A 224 -12.53 -5.83 5.81
CA THR A 224 -12.70 -6.48 7.11
C THR A 224 -13.99 -5.98 7.76
N GLU A 225 -14.81 -6.91 8.21
CA GLU A 225 -16.00 -6.60 8.98
C GLU A 225 -15.61 -6.15 10.39
N MET A 226 -16.42 -5.24 10.95
CA MET A 226 -16.25 -4.84 12.34
C MET A 226 -16.75 -5.96 13.26
N THR A 227 -15.91 -6.37 14.19
CA THR A 227 -16.25 -7.39 15.17
C THR A 227 -15.96 -6.91 16.60
N PRO A 228 -16.69 -7.41 17.60
CA PRO A 228 -16.42 -7.09 19.00
C PRO A 228 -15.04 -7.61 19.41
N PHE A 229 -14.55 -7.08 20.53
CA PHE A 229 -13.32 -7.55 21.16
C PHE A 229 -13.41 -9.04 21.51
N VAL A 230 -12.35 -9.76 21.21
CA VAL A 230 -12.15 -11.17 21.62
C VAL A 230 -11.00 -11.21 22.61
N PRO A 231 -11.19 -11.84 23.81
CA PRO A 231 -10.14 -11.92 24.84
C PRO A 231 -8.83 -12.51 24.29
N TRP A 232 -7.72 -11.96 24.75
CA TRP A 232 -6.39 -12.37 24.35
C TRP A 232 -6.12 -13.85 24.64
N ASN A 233 -5.58 -14.55 23.68
CA ASN A 233 -5.37 -16.01 23.68
C ASN A 233 -3.88 -16.42 23.69
N ASN A 234 -3.00 -15.57 24.23
CA ASN A 234 -1.55 -15.77 24.30
C ASN A 234 -0.86 -15.85 22.92
N ARG A 235 -1.40 -15.14 21.92
CA ARG A 235 -0.79 -15.03 20.59
C ARG A 235 -0.56 -13.60 20.18
N LEU A 236 0.47 -13.40 19.38
CA LEU A 236 0.71 -12.19 18.63
C LEU A 236 0.38 -12.46 17.15
N ALA A 237 -0.13 -11.48 16.46
CA ALA A 237 -0.40 -11.57 15.03
C ALA A 237 0.40 -10.54 14.25
N PHE A 238 0.90 -10.94 13.09
CA PHE A 238 1.44 -10.04 12.08
C PHE A 238 0.83 -10.37 10.72
N VAL A 239 0.41 -9.33 9.98
CA VAL A 239 -0.19 -9.46 8.66
C VAL A 239 0.69 -8.79 7.61
N GLY A 240 1.19 -9.56 6.65
CA GLY A 240 1.97 -8.99 5.56
C GLY A 240 2.79 -10.00 4.75
N SER A 241 2.99 -9.69 3.46
CA SER A 241 3.82 -10.50 2.57
C SER A 241 5.32 -10.28 2.82
N TYR A 242 6.10 -11.36 2.73
CA TYR A 242 7.56 -11.32 2.77
C TYR A 242 8.18 -10.43 1.68
N MET A 243 7.56 -10.36 0.50
CA MET A 243 8.08 -9.58 -0.64
C MET A 243 8.05 -8.07 -0.43
N HIS A 244 7.38 -7.59 0.62
CA HIS A 244 7.33 -6.18 0.97
C HIS A 244 8.42 -5.86 2.01
N HIS A 245 9.46 -5.16 1.58
CA HIS A 245 10.66 -4.90 2.39
C HIS A 245 10.38 -4.38 3.81
N PRO A 246 9.48 -3.41 4.06
CA PRO A 246 9.16 -2.97 5.42
C PRO A 246 8.61 -4.08 6.34
N ASN A 247 7.93 -5.08 5.77
CA ASN A 247 7.48 -6.23 6.55
C ASN A 247 8.64 -7.12 6.97
N LEU A 248 9.53 -7.38 6.01
CA LEU A 248 10.75 -8.17 6.27
C LEU A 248 11.61 -7.51 7.33
N GLU A 249 11.95 -6.23 7.13
CA GLU A 249 12.75 -5.43 8.06
C GLU A 249 12.15 -5.43 9.48
N GLY A 250 10.83 -5.21 9.59
CA GLY A 250 10.15 -5.17 10.87
C GLY A 250 10.10 -6.52 11.58
N ILE A 251 9.89 -7.63 10.85
CA ILE A 251 9.90 -8.96 11.45
C ILE A 251 11.33 -9.40 11.82
N ASP A 252 12.34 -9.07 11.00
CA ASP A 252 13.73 -9.30 11.36
C ASP A 252 14.10 -8.55 12.64
N TRP A 253 13.73 -7.28 12.77
CA TRP A 253 13.92 -6.49 13.98
C TRP A 253 13.18 -7.10 15.17
N TYR A 254 11.93 -7.51 15.01
CA TYR A 254 11.16 -8.13 16.09
C TYR A 254 11.84 -9.44 16.58
N ILE A 255 12.20 -10.33 15.66
CA ILE A 255 12.77 -11.65 16.00
C ILE A 255 14.15 -11.50 16.63
N ASN A 256 15.00 -10.61 16.11
CA ASN A 256 16.39 -10.50 16.53
C ASN A 256 16.61 -9.59 17.76
N GLU A 257 15.77 -8.57 17.93
CA GLU A 257 16.00 -7.54 18.93
C GLU A 257 14.90 -7.45 20.01
N VAL A 258 13.63 -7.71 19.66
CA VAL A 258 12.51 -7.61 20.61
C VAL A 258 12.24 -8.94 21.30
N MET A 259 12.05 -10.00 20.54
CA MET A 259 11.66 -11.31 21.05
C MET A 259 12.61 -11.89 22.11
N PRO A 260 13.96 -11.67 22.02
CA PRO A 260 14.89 -12.12 23.05
C PRO A 260 14.73 -11.40 24.41
N LEU A 261 14.06 -10.24 24.44
CA LEU A 261 13.82 -9.48 25.66
C LEU A 261 12.54 -9.93 26.41
N LEU A 262 11.70 -10.75 25.78
CA LEU A 262 10.44 -11.24 26.37
C LEU A 262 10.73 -12.44 27.27
N HIS A 263 10.29 -12.40 28.53
CA HIS A 263 10.43 -13.51 29.50
C HIS A 263 9.60 -14.71 29.07
N ASP A 264 8.30 -14.51 28.81
CA ASP A 264 7.35 -15.48 28.27
C ASP A 264 6.86 -14.99 26.91
N ALA A 265 7.65 -15.23 25.85
CA ALA A 265 7.28 -14.74 24.53
C ALA A 265 6.04 -15.46 23.99
N PRO A 266 4.93 -14.73 23.77
CA PRO A 266 3.76 -15.30 23.11
C PRO A 266 4.10 -15.80 21.72
N LEU A 267 3.35 -16.81 21.21
CA LEU A 267 3.52 -17.31 19.86
C LEU A 267 3.18 -16.22 18.85
N LEU A 268 4.13 -15.86 17.99
CA LEU A 268 3.89 -14.97 16.85
C LEU A 268 3.35 -15.78 15.67
N GLU A 269 2.14 -15.47 15.22
CA GLU A 269 1.53 -16.01 14.00
C GLU A 269 1.66 -14.99 12.87
N ILE A 270 2.34 -15.38 11.79
CA ILE A 270 2.56 -14.53 10.62
C ILE A 270 1.63 -14.99 9.49
N THR A 271 0.71 -14.11 9.06
CA THR A 271 -0.10 -14.31 7.87
C THR A 271 0.45 -13.52 6.70
N GLY A 272 0.45 -14.15 5.52
CA GLY A 272 0.91 -13.54 4.27
C GLY A 272 1.77 -14.48 3.43
N LYS A 273 1.92 -14.15 2.15
CA LYS A 273 2.62 -15.02 1.20
C LYS A 273 4.13 -14.84 1.23
N GLY A 274 4.82 -15.93 0.93
CA GLY A 274 6.23 -15.94 0.54
C GLY A 274 7.22 -15.93 1.69
N TRP A 275 6.80 -16.07 2.95
CA TRP A 275 7.71 -16.21 4.08
C TRP A 275 8.46 -17.53 3.98
N PRO A 276 9.82 -17.50 3.98
CA PRO A 276 10.63 -18.72 4.00
C PRO A 276 10.52 -19.48 5.33
N ASP A 277 10.66 -20.80 5.27
CA ASP A 277 10.58 -21.67 6.46
C ASP A 277 11.60 -21.34 7.55
N LYS A 278 12.70 -20.68 7.21
CA LYS A 278 13.69 -20.20 8.20
C LYS A 278 13.12 -19.25 9.26
N TYR A 279 11.96 -18.63 9.01
CA TYR A 279 11.23 -17.81 10.00
C TYR A 279 10.33 -18.63 10.90
N SER A 280 10.02 -19.88 10.54
CA SER A 280 9.23 -20.77 11.39
C SER A 280 10.09 -21.39 12.49
N GLY A 281 9.53 -21.49 13.68
CA GLY A 281 10.22 -22.04 14.85
C GLY A 281 9.29 -22.21 16.03
N GLU A 282 9.83 -22.50 17.18
CA GLU A 282 9.07 -22.74 18.41
C GLU A 282 8.18 -21.56 18.83
N ARG A 283 8.68 -20.32 18.58
CA ARG A 283 7.99 -19.07 18.94
C ARG A 283 7.37 -18.32 17.75
N VAL A 284 7.52 -18.83 16.53
CA VAL A 284 7.01 -18.20 15.31
C VAL A 284 6.37 -19.24 14.42
N LYS A 285 5.11 -19.01 14.03
CA LYS A 285 4.34 -19.89 13.15
C LYS A 285 3.94 -19.14 11.89
N LEU A 286 4.23 -19.74 10.73
CA LEU A 286 3.84 -19.20 9.44
C LEU A 286 2.48 -19.80 9.03
N LEU A 287 1.45 -18.96 8.95
CA LEU A 287 0.10 -19.37 8.54
C LEU A 287 -0.09 -19.32 7.01
N GLY A 288 0.85 -18.67 6.30
CA GLY A 288 0.68 -18.46 4.87
C GLY A 288 -0.47 -17.50 4.53
N PHE A 289 -1.05 -17.65 3.36
CA PHE A 289 -2.25 -16.89 2.98
C PHE A 289 -3.48 -17.51 3.62
N VAL A 290 -4.26 -16.71 4.32
CA VAL A 290 -5.53 -17.13 4.95
C VAL A 290 -6.70 -16.47 4.22
N GLU A 291 -7.77 -17.21 4.00
CA GLU A 291 -8.97 -16.70 3.33
C GLU A 291 -9.81 -15.83 4.28
N ASN A 292 -9.94 -16.26 5.52
CA ASN A 292 -10.60 -15.51 6.58
C ASN A 292 -9.57 -15.02 7.60
N LEU A 293 -9.30 -13.74 7.57
CA LEU A 293 -8.32 -13.13 8.47
C LEU A 293 -8.82 -13.12 9.92
N HIS A 294 -10.11 -12.88 10.14
CA HIS A 294 -10.72 -12.87 11.48
C HIS A 294 -10.52 -14.21 12.19
N ASP A 295 -10.84 -15.32 11.53
CA ASP A 295 -10.72 -16.65 12.13
C ASP A 295 -9.26 -17.00 12.44
N ALA A 296 -8.34 -16.51 11.63
CA ALA A 296 -6.91 -16.79 11.80
C ALA A 296 -6.28 -16.07 12.99
N ILE A 297 -6.61 -14.79 13.21
CA ILE A 297 -5.87 -13.92 14.16
C ILE A 297 -6.72 -13.32 15.27
N SER A 298 -8.02 -13.58 15.32
CA SER A 298 -8.90 -13.06 16.37
C SER A 298 -8.41 -13.49 17.77
N GLY A 299 -8.51 -12.59 18.74
CA GLY A 299 -7.99 -12.80 20.08
C GLY A 299 -6.47 -12.67 20.23
N SER A 300 -5.75 -12.24 19.19
CA SER A 300 -4.32 -11.93 19.26
C SER A 300 -4.07 -10.44 19.52
N ILE A 301 -2.88 -10.09 19.99
CA ILE A 301 -2.36 -8.72 19.94
C ILE A 301 -1.71 -8.53 18.56
N MET A 302 -2.15 -7.52 17.82
CA MET A 302 -1.53 -7.18 16.54
C MET A 302 -0.22 -6.42 16.76
N ILE A 303 0.89 -6.95 16.29
CA ILE A 303 2.16 -6.23 16.26
C ILE A 303 2.43 -5.67 14.86
N VAL A 304 2.85 -4.41 14.81
CA VAL A 304 3.16 -3.71 13.55
C VAL A 304 4.53 -3.03 13.67
N PRO A 305 5.62 -3.81 13.72
CA PRO A 305 6.99 -3.34 13.95
C PRO A 305 7.59 -2.76 12.66
N ILE A 306 6.95 -1.78 12.05
CA ILE A 306 7.38 -1.19 10.77
C ILE A 306 8.36 -0.04 11.04
N LEU A 307 9.58 -0.16 10.53
CA LEU A 307 10.66 0.81 10.73
C LEU A 307 10.85 1.75 9.54
N SER A 308 10.41 1.36 8.35
CA SER A 308 10.59 2.14 7.13
C SER A 308 9.35 2.08 6.22
N GLY A 309 9.37 2.86 5.13
CA GLY A 309 8.31 2.89 4.14
C GLY A 309 7.41 4.11 4.28
N SER A 310 6.41 4.20 3.41
CA SER A 310 5.39 5.25 3.36
C SER A 310 4.03 4.65 3.02
N GLY A 311 2.98 5.47 2.99
CA GLY A 311 1.63 5.05 2.69
C GLY A 311 0.89 4.43 3.89
N MET A 312 -0.37 4.12 3.70
CA MET A 312 -1.27 3.68 4.76
C MET A 312 -1.04 2.23 5.18
N ARG A 313 -0.96 1.97 6.47
CA ARG A 313 -0.73 0.63 7.04
C ARG A 313 -2.06 -0.11 7.22
N MET A 314 -2.52 -0.77 6.14
CA MET A 314 -3.81 -1.49 6.10
C MET A 314 -3.97 -2.48 7.25
N LYS A 315 -2.90 -3.14 7.70
CA LYS A 315 -2.92 -4.10 8.81
C LYS A 315 -3.36 -3.50 10.15
N ILE A 316 -3.09 -2.20 10.38
CA ILE A 316 -3.60 -1.48 11.57
C ILE A 316 -5.11 -1.31 11.46
N LEU A 317 -5.62 -0.99 10.28
CA LEU A 317 -7.06 -0.87 10.07
C LEU A 317 -7.78 -2.22 10.19
N GLU A 318 -7.16 -3.29 9.66
CA GLU A 318 -7.69 -4.66 9.79
C GLU A 318 -7.79 -5.07 11.25
N ALA A 319 -6.74 -4.83 12.05
CA ALA A 319 -6.75 -5.10 13.49
C ALA A 319 -7.80 -4.24 14.22
N ALA A 320 -7.87 -2.96 13.91
CA ALA A 320 -8.82 -2.04 14.52
C ALA A 320 -10.29 -2.40 14.20
N ALA A 321 -10.59 -2.81 12.95
CA ALA A 321 -11.92 -3.31 12.59
C ALA A 321 -12.33 -4.53 13.44
N MET A 322 -11.38 -5.37 13.81
CA MET A 322 -11.58 -6.56 14.64
C MET A 322 -11.44 -6.30 16.15
N SER A 323 -11.43 -5.05 16.59
CA SER A 323 -11.23 -4.66 17.99
C SER A 323 -9.99 -5.28 18.63
N MET A 324 -8.95 -5.55 17.86
CA MET A 324 -7.70 -6.11 18.37
C MET A 324 -6.83 -5.01 18.98
N PRO A 325 -6.16 -5.26 20.12
CA PRO A 325 -5.15 -4.36 20.62
C PRO A 325 -3.94 -4.31 19.69
N ILE A 326 -3.37 -3.11 19.51
CA ILE A 326 -2.34 -2.84 18.52
C ILE A 326 -1.09 -2.30 19.20
N ILE A 327 0.06 -2.92 18.93
CA ILE A 327 1.38 -2.39 19.27
C ILE A 327 2.10 -2.07 17.95
N THR A 328 2.59 -0.84 17.83
CA THR A 328 3.22 -0.37 16.58
C THR A 328 4.37 0.58 16.88
N THR A 329 5.11 0.96 15.84
CA THR A 329 6.11 2.04 15.88
C THR A 329 5.48 3.37 15.46
N THR A 330 6.17 4.48 15.69
CA THR A 330 5.81 5.79 15.14
C THR A 330 5.67 5.74 13.62
N VAL A 331 6.59 5.07 12.93
CA VAL A 331 6.52 4.87 11.48
C VAL A 331 5.33 3.98 11.10
N GLY A 332 5.03 2.98 11.92
CA GLY A 332 3.92 2.06 11.67
C GLY A 332 2.55 2.74 11.69
N VAL A 333 2.34 3.73 12.55
CA VAL A 333 1.06 4.45 12.70
C VAL A 333 1.01 5.78 11.92
N GLU A 334 2.09 6.13 11.24
CA GLU A 334 2.23 7.41 10.52
C GLU A 334 1.03 7.66 9.58
N GLY A 335 0.42 8.84 9.71
CA GLY A 335 -0.70 9.29 8.89
C GLY A 335 -2.06 8.65 9.27
N LEU A 336 -2.13 7.87 10.34
CA LEU A 336 -3.36 7.31 10.88
C LEU A 336 -3.78 8.05 12.18
N LYS A 337 -5.07 8.05 12.47
CA LYS A 337 -5.65 8.78 13.63
C LYS A 337 -5.62 8.00 14.94
N PHE A 338 -4.72 7.03 15.08
CA PHE A 338 -4.57 6.27 16.32
C PHE A 338 -3.68 7.01 17.32
N ILE A 339 -4.02 6.92 18.61
CA ILE A 339 -3.39 7.68 19.69
C ILE A 339 -2.74 6.70 20.66
N HIS A 340 -1.44 6.94 20.97
CA HIS A 340 -0.69 6.17 21.95
C HIS A 340 -1.38 6.12 23.31
N GLY A 341 -1.43 4.95 23.94
CA GLY A 341 -2.04 4.72 25.23
C GLY A 341 -3.57 4.75 25.25
N LYS A 342 -4.20 5.05 24.11
CA LYS A 342 -5.65 5.09 23.97
C LYS A 342 -6.17 4.07 22.96
N SER A 343 -5.79 4.17 21.68
CA SER A 343 -6.25 3.29 20.61
C SER A 343 -5.13 2.45 19.98
N CYS A 344 -3.91 2.61 20.42
CA CYS A 344 -2.75 1.76 20.12
C CYS A 344 -1.65 2.02 21.15
N ILE A 345 -0.65 1.15 21.19
CA ILE A 345 0.61 1.40 21.90
C ILE A 345 1.69 1.69 20.85
N ILE A 346 2.41 2.82 21.00
CA ILE A 346 3.52 3.19 20.14
C ILE A 346 4.82 2.94 20.90
N ALA A 347 5.73 2.16 20.32
CA ALA A 347 7.02 1.83 20.90
C ALA A 347 8.07 1.70 19.79
N ASP A 348 9.13 2.50 19.85
CA ASP A 348 10.14 2.60 18.79
C ASP A 348 11.45 1.89 19.17
N SER A 349 11.66 1.56 20.44
CA SER A 349 12.83 0.77 20.86
C SER A 349 12.46 -0.69 21.10
N PRO A 350 13.40 -1.64 20.93
CA PRO A 350 13.16 -3.06 21.23
C PRO A 350 12.68 -3.27 22.67
N LYS A 351 13.27 -2.54 23.63
CA LYS A 351 12.93 -2.62 25.05
C LYS A 351 11.49 -2.15 25.32
N ASP A 352 11.09 -1.00 24.76
CA ASP A 352 9.74 -0.47 24.96
C ASP A 352 8.69 -1.33 24.26
N PHE A 353 9.04 -1.89 23.09
CA PHE A 353 8.16 -2.79 22.35
C PHE A 353 7.91 -4.09 23.13
N ALA A 354 8.97 -4.71 23.67
CA ALA A 354 8.86 -5.89 24.53
C ALA A 354 8.04 -5.60 25.79
N ALA A 355 8.38 -4.51 26.50
CA ALA A 355 7.61 -4.09 27.69
C ALA A 355 6.13 -3.84 27.39
N SER A 356 5.80 -3.31 26.20
CA SER A 356 4.42 -3.10 25.76
C SER A 356 3.67 -4.42 25.54
N ILE A 357 4.34 -5.43 24.98
CA ILE A 357 3.77 -6.77 24.82
C ILE A 357 3.47 -7.38 26.20
N GLU A 358 4.46 -7.38 27.10
CA GLU A 358 4.31 -7.95 28.44
C GLU A 358 3.20 -7.25 29.25
N LYS A 359 3.12 -5.91 29.14
CA LYS A 359 2.08 -5.12 29.80
C LYS A 359 0.69 -5.50 29.30
N LEU A 360 0.46 -5.55 28.00
CA LEU A 360 -0.85 -5.94 27.45
C LEU A 360 -1.17 -7.41 27.74
N ALA A 361 -0.16 -8.28 27.79
CA ALA A 361 -0.34 -9.68 28.11
C ALA A 361 -0.81 -9.91 29.55
N GLN A 362 -0.42 -9.03 30.49
CA GLN A 362 -0.78 -9.13 31.91
C GLN A 362 -2.05 -8.35 32.26
N ASP A 363 -2.39 -7.31 31.50
CA ASP A 363 -3.52 -6.41 31.76
C ASP A 363 -4.65 -6.60 30.74
N LYS A 364 -5.59 -7.49 31.07
CA LYS A 364 -6.74 -7.82 30.21
C LYS A 364 -7.67 -6.64 29.99
N GLU A 365 -7.84 -5.77 30.97
CA GLU A 365 -8.72 -4.60 30.88
C GLU A 365 -8.10 -3.57 29.94
N MET A 366 -6.81 -3.31 30.06
CA MET A 366 -6.08 -2.46 29.11
C MET A 366 -6.09 -3.02 27.69
N CYS A 367 -5.93 -4.32 27.54
CA CYS A 367 -5.99 -5.01 26.26
C CYS A 367 -7.35 -4.79 25.57
N GLN A 368 -8.45 -4.97 26.31
CA GLN A 368 -9.81 -4.71 25.81
C GLN A 368 -10.02 -3.23 25.50
N MET A 369 -9.67 -2.34 26.41
CA MET A 369 -9.81 -0.89 26.20
C MET A 369 -9.11 -0.40 24.93
N ILE A 370 -7.86 -0.80 24.71
CA ILE A 370 -7.10 -0.41 23.52
C ILE A 370 -7.78 -0.95 22.23
N GLY A 371 -8.25 -2.21 22.26
CA GLY A 371 -8.93 -2.81 21.13
C GLY A 371 -10.27 -2.13 20.78
N GLU A 372 -11.09 -1.84 21.77
CA GLU A 372 -12.38 -1.16 21.59
C GLU A 372 -12.21 0.30 21.13
N GLU A 373 -11.24 1.03 21.67
CA GLU A 373 -10.94 2.38 21.22
C GLU A 373 -10.33 2.38 19.80
N ALA A 374 -9.54 1.36 19.45
CA ALA A 374 -9.08 1.19 18.06
C ALA A 374 -10.25 0.99 17.09
N ASN A 375 -11.23 0.16 17.47
CA ASN A 375 -12.43 -0.07 16.66
C ASN A 375 -13.26 1.20 16.50
N LYS A 376 -13.41 1.99 17.55
CA LYS A 376 -14.09 3.29 17.48
C LYS A 376 -13.40 4.25 16.50
N VAL A 377 -12.07 4.38 16.58
CA VAL A 377 -11.30 5.18 15.60
C VAL A 377 -11.52 4.68 14.19
N PHE A 378 -11.51 3.36 13.98
CA PHE A 378 -11.79 2.76 12.67
C PHE A 378 -13.19 3.12 12.17
N LYS A 379 -14.22 2.93 13.00
CA LYS A 379 -15.62 3.21 12.66
C LYS A 379 -15.82 4.66 12.24
N GLU A 380 -15.23 5.59 12.98
CA GLU A 380 -15.40 7.02 12.78
C GLU A 380 -14.63 7.59 11.59
N ASN A 381 -13.51 6.96 11.20
CA ASN A 381 -12.59 7.55 10.21
C ASN A 381 -12.31 6.67 9.00
N TYR A 382 -12.51 5.35 9.09
CA TYR A 382 -12.05 4.40 8.07
C TYR A 382 -13.13 3.39 7.62
N SER A 383 -14.37 3.52 8.13
CA SER A 383 -15.46 2.67 7.70
C SER A 383 -15.81 2.89 6.23
N LYS A 384 -16.31 1.85 5.58
CA LYS A 384 -16.61 1.85 4.13
C LYS A 384 -17.57 2.97 3.72
N ASP A 385 -18.53 3.30 4.58
CA ASP A 385 -19.58 4.29 4.24
C ASP A 385 -19.01 5.71 4.27
N ILE A 386 -18.22 6.05 5.30
CA ILE A 386 -17.54 7.36 5.38
C ILE A 386 -16.60 7.56 4.18
N LEU A 387 -15.80 6.52 3.84
CA LEU A 387 -14.83 6.63 2.75
C LEU A 387 -15.48 6.74 1.37
N ALA A 388 -16.66 6.14 1.16
CA ALA A 388 -17.40 6.28 -0.08
C ALA A 388 -17.87 7.71 -0.32
N GLU A 389 -18.38 8.38 0.71
CA GLU A 389 -18.81 9.79 0.63
C GLU A 389 -17.63 10.72 0.33
N VAL A 390 -16.49 10.52 1.01
CA VAL A 390 -15.28 11.31 0.75
C VAL A 390 -14.80 11.15 -0.69
N ARG A 391 -14.85 9.93 -1.25
CA ARG A 391 -14.42 9.69 -2.63
C ARG A 391 -15.39 10.31 -3.65
N ASP A 392 -16.69 10.29 -3.41
CA ASP A 392 -17.67 10.94 -4.28
C ASP A 392 -17.39 12.44 -4.38
N GLN A 393 -16.99 13.10 -3.28
CA GLN A 393 -16.62 14.52 -3.28
C GLN A 393 -15.42 14.81 -4.20
N VAL A 394 -14.47 13.89 -4.33
CA VAL A 394 -13.33 14.04 -5.27
C VAL A 394 -13.81 14.19 -6.71
N TYR A 395 -14.89 13.53 -7.08
CA TYR A 395 -15.42 13.57 -8.44
C TYR A 395 -16.40 14.74 -8.67
N ALA A 396 -16.91 15.32 -7.61
CA ALA A 396 -17.83 16.47 -7.69
C ALA A 396 -17.12 17.81 -7.90
N LEU A 397 -15.82 17.89 -7.55
CA LEU A 397 -14.99 19.09 -7.78
C LEU A 397 -14.68 19.30 -9.26
#